data_24097ba3a34d819469fd2cdb89c08d7e
#
_entry.id   24097ba3a34d819469fd2cdb89c08d7e
#
_cell.length_a   1.000
_cell.length_b   1.000
_cell.length_c   1.000
_cell.angle_alpha   90.00
_cell.angle_beta   90.00
_cell.angle_gamma   90.00
#
_symmetry.space_group_name_H-M   'P 1'
#
loop_
_entity.id
_entity.type
_entity.pdbx_description
1 polymer ?
#
loop_
_entity_poly.entity_id
_entity_poly.type
_entity_poly.pdbx_seq_one_letter_code
_entity_poly.pdbx_strand_id
1 'polypeptide(L)'
;MPLEFGLWRVDDKPVRVATRPMPLESRLEALIEADPGILGQPLLLIGRQVLTEHGKVVDLLGIDAEGGLHVLELKRDRTSREVVAQILDYGSWAQGLTNDQIRDIYTSYARSKGLAEQLDEAFAIRFGGTPPETLNSTHALTIVASEIDAATERIVTYLASGFQVPVNVLFFRYFEDEGRSYLARTWLIDDVEPVAESTGAKGRGKQEPWNGIDWFVSFGDEPGGRNWGDALTYGFVSAGGGEWFSRTLRTLPLGGRVFTHIPKVGYVGVGTINGEAQPFEDAVLSIDGESRRLADFPLQGTYRHSEETSTDQGDPREWIVPVTWERAVPREKALWRTGFFANQNSACKLRARFTIDEVSRHFGIADAGQEAAL
;
A
#
# COMPACT_ATOMS: atom_id res chain seq x y z
N MET A 1 -3.01 -25.01 -6.70
CA MET A 1 -2.68 -26.11 -5.73
C MET A 1 -3.21 -25.67 -4.37
N PRO A 2 -3.99 -26.45 -3.64
CA PRO A 2 -4.41 -26.03 -2.30
C PRO A 2 -3.15 -25.86 -1.43
N LEU A 3 -2.95 -24.68 -0.90
CA LEU A 3 -1.88 -24.40 0.06
C LEU A 3 -2.16 -25.19 1.34
N GLU A 4 -1.28 -26.11 1.68
CA GLU A 4 -1.43 -26.91 2.90
C GLU A 4 -0.78 -26.18 4.08
N PHE A 5 -1.62 -25.71 5.03
CA PHE A 5 -1.17 -25.15 6.28
C PHE A 5 -1.20 -26.19 7.38
N GLY A 6 -0.09 -26.41 8.03
CA GLY A 6 -0.01 -27.18 9.27
C GLY A 6 0.23 -26.25 10.45
N LEU A 7 -0.58 -26.40 11.50
CA LEU A 7 -0.37 -25.73 12.79
C LEU A 7 -0.09 -26.77 13.86
N TRP A 8 0.95 -26.55 14.65
CA TRP A 8 1.30 -27.41 15.80
C TRP A 8 1.36 -26.57 17.07
N ARG A 9 0.74 -27.07 18.11
CA ARG A 9 1.02 -26.61 19.46
C ARG A 9 2.36 -27.19 19.91
N VAL A 10 3.27 -26.35 20.35
CA VAL A 10 4.63 -26.73 20.76
C VAL A 10 4.70 -26.73 22.29
N ASP A 11 4.37 -27.89 22.87
CA ASP A 11 4.57 -28.22 24.29
C ASP A 11 5.80 -29.18 24.40
N ASP A 12 5.82 -30.03 25.41
CA ASP A 12 6.86 -31.08 25.55
C ASP A 12 6.92 -32.01 24.32
N LYS A 13 5.77 -32.22 23.67
CA LYS A 13 5.66 -32.94 22.38
C LYS A 13 4.79 -32.10 21.45
N PRO A 14 5.24 -31.89 20.18
CA PRO A 14 4.41 -31.19 19.20
C PRO A 14 3.09 -31.93 18.93
N VAL A 15 1.98 -31.22 19.08
CA VAL A 15 0.63 -31.73 18.80
C VAL A 15 0.04 -30.96 17.61
N ARG A 16 -0.33 -31.69 16.55
CA ARG A 16 -0.95 -31.07 15.38
C ARG A 16 -2.36 -30.59 15.73
N VAL A 17 -2.61 -29.30 15.52
CA VAL A 17 -3.92 -28.67 15.71
C VAL A 17 -4.81 -28.97 14.51
N ALA A 18 -6.04 -29.42 14.77
CA ALA A 18 -6.96 -29.77 13.71
C ALA A 18 -7.54 -28.53 13.03
N THR A 19 -7.58 -28.55 11.69
CA THR A 19 -8.33 -27.58 10.89
C THR A 19 -9.82 -27.81 11.10
N ARG A 20 -10.59 -26.75 11.24
CA ARG A 20 -12.07 -26.76 11.35
C ARG A 20 -12.69 -25.83 10.31
N PRO A 21 -13.90 -26.13 9.83
CA PRO A 21 -14.67 -25.15 9.06
C PRO A 21 -14.93 -23.90 9.89
N MET A 22 -14.90 -22.72 9.25
CA MET A 22 -15.38 -21.50 9.90
C MET A 22 -16.88 -21.65 10.23
N PRO A 23 -17.32 -21.41 11.46
CA PRO A 23 -18.70 -21.67 11.85
C PRO A 23 -19.73 -20.90 11.01
N LEU A 24 -19.49 -19.60 10.78
CA LEU A 24 -20.36 -18.70 10.03
C LEU A 24 -19.53 -17.69 9.23
N GLU A 25 -19.99 -17.31 8.05
CA GLU A 25 -19.41 -16.25 7.21
C GLU A 25 -19.44 -14.90 7.94
N SER A 26 -20.57 -14.58 8.58
CA SER A 26 -20.73 -13.37 9.41
C SER A 26 -19.74 -13.29 10.57
N ARG A 27 -19.21 -14.43 11.06
CA ARG A 27 -18.15 -14.43 12.08
C ARG A 27 -16.82 -14.00 11.48
N LEU A 28 -16.50 -14.43 10.27
CA LEU A 28 -15.31 -13.97 9.56
C LEU A 28 -15.39 -12.47 9.26
N GLU A 29 -16.56 -12.00 8.79
CA GLU A 29 -16.79 -10.56 8.61
C GLU A 29 -16.55 -9.78 9.93
N ALA A 30 -17.10 -10.28 11.05
CA ALA A 30 -16.96 -9.63 12.34
C ALA A 30 -15.51 -9.63 12.85
N LEU A 31 -14.72 -10.68 12.56
CA LEU A 31 -13.30 -10.73 12.91
C LEU A 31 -12.49 -9.70 12.10
N ILE A 32 -12.73 -9.60 10.79
CA ILE A 32 -12.08 -8.62 9.91
C ILE A 32 -12.53 -7.20 10.30
N GLU A 33 -13.79 -7.00 10.66
CA GLU A 33 -14.29 -5.71 11.12
C GLU A 33 -13.64 -5.28 12.43
N ALA A 34 -13.41 -6.21 13.36
CA ALA A 34 -12.75 -5.94 14.64
C ALA A 34 -11.25 -5.64 14.47
N ASP A 35 -10.60 -6.31 13.54
CA ASP A 35 -9.19 -6.09 13.21
C ASP A 35 -8.94 -6.26 11.71
N PRO A 36 -9.01 -5.17 10.94
CA PRO A 36 -8.68 -5.20 9.51
C PRO A 36 -7.24 -5.61 9.20
N GLY A 37 -6.33 -5.55 10.20
CA GLY A 37 -4.96 -6.04 10.07
C GLY A 37 -4.86 -7.53 9.74
N ILE A 38 -5.91 -8.31 10.01
CA ILE A 38 -6.06 -9.70 9.57
C ILE A 38 -5.88 -9.83 8.05
N LEU A 39 -6.25 -8.82 7.27
CA LEU A 39 -6.07 -8.81 5.81
C LEU A 39 -4.61 -8.66 5.38
N GLY A 40 -3.71 -8.24 6.31
CA GLY A 40 -2.27 -8.11 6.06
C GLY A 40 -1.85 -6.80 5.43
N GLN A 41 -2.77 -5.87 5.36
CA GLN A 41 -2.54 -4.49 4.94
C GLN A 41 -3.40 -3.57 5.81
N PRO A 42 -2.94 -2.37 6.14
CA PRO A 42 -3.73 -1.44 6.92
C PRO A 42 -4.88 -0.92 6.07
N LEU A 43 -6.10 -1.22 6.51
CA LEU A 43 -7.33 -0.69 5.92
C LEU A 43 -8.14 0.04 7.00
N LEU A 44 -8.84 1.08 6.60
CA LEU A 44 -9.98 1.64 7.32
C LEU A 44 -11.24 1.05 6.69
N LEU A 45 -12.01 0.27 7.44
CA LEU A 45 -13.31 -0.18 6.96
C LEU A 45 -14.28 0.99 6.90
N ILE A 46 -14.89 1.18 5.75
CA ILE A 46 -15.85 2.24 5.48
C ILE A 46 -17.29 1.72 5.28
N GLY A 47 -17.45 0.40 5.17
CA GLY A 47 -18.76 -0.19 5.02
C GLY A 47 -18.77 -1.69 5.26
N ARG A 48 -19.91 -2.19 5.76
CA ARG A 48 -20.24 -3.60 5.89
C ARG A 48 -21.63 -3.82 5.37
N GLN A 49 -21.83 -4.87 4.56
CA GLN A 49 -23.09 -5.19 3.88
C GLN A 49 -23.64 -3.96 3.11
N VAL A 50 -22.77 -3.39 2.26
CA VAL A 50 -23.03 -2.15 1.52
C VAL A 50 -23.93 -2.45 0.33
N LEU A 51 -25.12 -1.85 0.30
CA LEU A 51 -26.04 -1.98 -0.81
C LEU A 51 -25.57 -1.13 -2.01
N THR A 52 -25.36 -1.78 -3.15
CA THR A 52 -25.04 -1.10 -4.40
C THR A 52 -26.29 -0.55 -5.08
N GLU A 53 -26.15 0.44 -5.97
CA GLU A 53 -27.26 0.96 -6.79
C GLU A 53 -27.90 -0.10 -7.69
N HIS A 54 -27.20 -1.21 -7.93
CA HIS A 54 -27.72 -2.36 -8.72
C HIS A 54 -28.43 -3.40 -7.85
N GLY A 55 -28.70 -3.11 -6.58
CA GLY A 55 -29.43 -3.99 -5.65
C GLY A 55 -28.63 -5.21 -5.19
N LYS A 56 -27.31 -5.17 -5.30
CA LYS A 56 -26.37 -6.16 -4.76
C LYS A 56 -25.79 -5.68 -3.44
N VAL A 57 -25.24 -6.59 -2.65
CA VAL A 57 -24.67 -6.28 -1.34
C VAL A 57 -23.21 -6.70 -1.33
N VAL A 58 -22.31 -5.76 -1.07
CA VAL A 58 -20.88 -5.99 -0.86
C VAL A 58 -20.62 -6.30 0.61
N ASP A 59 -19.94 -7.39 0.91
CA ASP A 59 -19.74 -7.83 2.29
C ASP A 59 -18.96 -6.80 3.12
N LEU A 60 -17.78 -6.40 2.65
CA LEU A 60 -16.97 -5.37 3.29
C LEU A 60 -16.36 -4.42 2.25
N LEU A 61 -16.34 -3.15 2.59
CA LEU A 61 -15.69 -2.09 1.84
C LEU A 61 -14.68 -1.38 2.73
N GLY A 62 -13.45 -1.24 2.27
CA GLY A 62 -12.38 -0.54 2.98
C GLY A 62 -11.72 0.51 2.12
N ILE A 63 -10.90 1.34 2.76
CA ILE A 63 -10.03 2.31 2.10
C ILE A 63 -8.62 2.17 2.67
N ASP A 64 -7.61 2.26 1.82
CA ASP A 64 -6.21 2.28 2.23
C ASP A 64 -5.70 3.71 2.49
N ALA A 65 -4.43 3.83 2.89
CA ALA A 65 -3.81 5.12 3.19
C ALA A 65 -3.67 6.02 1.94
N GLU A 66 -3.71 5.46 0.76
CA GLU A 66 -3.66 6.16 -0.53
C GLU A 66 -5.04 6.60 -1.02
N GLY A 67 -6.09 6.27 -0.29
CA GLY A 67 -7.47 6.54 -0.67
C GLY A 67 -8.03 5.55 -1.69
N GLY A 68 -7.33 4.45 -1.95
CA GLY A 68 -7.79 3.36 -2.81
C GLY A 68 -8.89 2.54 -2.14
N LEU A 69 -9.91 2.12 -2.91
CA LEU A 69 -10.98 1.28 -2.38
C LEU A 69 -10.61 -0.20 -2.39
N HIS A 70 -10.99 -0.91 -1.34
CA HIS A 70 -10.88 -2.35 -1.22
C HIS A 70 -12.26 -2.97 -1.09
N VAL A 71 -12.66 -3.73 -2.10
CA VAL A 71 -13.91 -4.46 -2.17
C VAL A 71 -13.64 -5.90 -1.77
N LEU A 72 -14.29 -6.37 -0.71
CA LEU A 72 -14.10 -7.72 -0.20
C LEU A 72 -15.42 -8.52 -0.30
N GLU A 73 -15.31 -9.69 -0.88
CA GLU A 73 -16.36 -10.71 -0.93
C GLU A 73 -15.93 -11.93 -0.14
N LEU A 74 -16.71 -12.31 0.85
CA LEU A 74 -16.39 -13.39 1.78
C LEU A 74 -17.17 -14.66 1.43
N LYS A 75 -16.47 -15.79 1.47
CA LYS A 75 -17.06 -17.11 1.30
C LYS A 75 -16.53 -18.06 2.36
N ARG A 76 -17.41 -18.55 3.22
CA ARG A 76 -17.06 -19.51 4.28
C ARG A 76 -16.50 -20.81 3.74
N ASP A 77 -17.17 -21.32 2.70
CA ASP A 77 -16.89 -22.64 2.13
C ASP A 77 -16.10 -22.52 0.82
N ARG A 78 -15.81 -23.68 0.23
CA ARG A 78 -15.24 -23.73 -1.11
C ARG A 78 -16.15 -23.01 -2.10
N THR A 79 -15.60 -22.07 -2.83
CA THR A 79 -16.34 -21.25 -3.79
C THR A 79 -15.96 -21.59 -5.23
N SER A 80 -16.91 -21.37 -6.11
CA SER A 80 -16.83 -21.60 -7.54
C SER A 80 -16.60 -20.29 -8.31
N ARG A 81 -16.41 -20.41 -9.62
CA ARG A 81 -16.09 -19.27 -10.52
C ARG A 81 -17.14 -18.15 -10.52
N GLU A 82 -18.35 -18.39 -10.04
CA GLU A 82 -19.39 -17.37 -9.93
C GLU A 82 -18.98 -16.21 -9.01
N VAL A 83 -18.14 -16.47 -7.99
CA VAL A 83 -17.62 -15.42 -7.11
C VAL A 83 -16.76 -14.43 -7.88
N VAL A 84 -16.06 -14.86 -8.94
CA VAL A 84 -15.26 -13.95 -9.77
C VAL A 84 -16.15 -12.98 -10.53
N ALA A 85 -17.26 -13.45 -11.09
CA ALA A 85 -18.25 -12.56 -11.74
C ALA A 85 -18.85 -11.57 -10.73
N GLN A 86 -19.15 -12.05 -9.52
CA GLN A 86 -19.70 -11.23 -8.43
C GLN A 86 -18.73 -10.12 -8.01
N ILE A 87 -17.46 -10.44 -7.74
CA ILE A 87 -16.50 -9.44 -7.31
C ILE A 87 -16.16 -8.44 -8.42
N LEU A 88 -16.18 -8.85 -9.68
CA LEU A 88 -15.99 -7.96 -10.83
C LEU A 88 -17.19 -7.01 -11.02
N ASP A 89 -18.41 -7.47 -10.79
CA ASP A 89 -19.61 -6.62 -10.77
C ASP A 89 -19.50 -5.54 -9.68
N TYR A 90 -19.07 -5.92 -8.48
CA TYR A 90 -18.82 -4.98 -7.41
C TYR A 90 -17.68 -3.99 -7.73
N GLY A 91 -16.62 -4.47 -8.37
CA GLY A 91 -15.52 -3.61 -8.82
C GLY A 91 -15.99 -2.57 -9.84
N SER A 92 -16.86 -2.96 -10.76
CA SER A 92 -17.42 -2.05 -11.76
C SER A 92 -18.29 -0.94 -11.14
N TRP A 93 -19.01 -1.27 -10.06
CA TRP A 93 -19.75 -0.29 -9.28
C TRP A 93 -18.80 0.58 -8.44
N ALA A 94 -17.88 -0.02 -7.72
CA ALA A 94 -16.94 0.69 -6.84
C ALA A 94 -16.12 1.72 -7.61
N GLN A 95 -15.70 1.39 -8.82
CA GLN A 95 -14.97 2.28 -9.73
C GLN A 95 -15.69 3.60 -9.98
N GLY A 96 -17.04 3.58 -10.03
CA GLY A 96 -17.86 4.78 -10.26
C GLY A 96 -18.11 5.65 -9.03
N LEU A 97 -17.69 5.23 -7.84
CA LEU A 97 -17.97 5.96 -6.60
C LEU A 97 -17.19 7.27 -6.52
N THR A 98 -17.89 8.36 -6.26
CA THR A 98 -17.32 9.69 -6.01
C THR A 98 -16.87 9.84 -4.55
N ASN A 99 -16.04 10.85 -4.27
CA ASN A 99 -15.63 11.20 -2.91
C ASN A 99 -16.82 11.38 -1.95
N ASP A 100 -17.88 12.03 -2.41
CA ASP A 100 -19.07 12.28 -1.59
C ASP A 100 -19.81 10.98 -1.27
N GLN A 101 -19.98 10.10 -2.27
CA GLN A 101 -20.61 8.80 -2.07
C GLN A 101 -19.82 7.91 -1.09
N ILE A 102 -18.48 7.95 -1.16
CA ILE A 102 -17.60 7.22 -0.22
C ILE A 102 -17.78 7.76 1.20
N ARG A 103 -17.83 9.09 1.37
CA ARG A 103 -18.10 9.71 2.67
C ARG A 103 -19.49 9.37 3.21
N ASP A 104 -20.51 9.34 2.36
CA ASP A 104 -21.87 8.97 2.75
C ASP A 104 -21.96 7.49 3.18
N ILE A 105 -21.29 6.60 2.47
CA ILE A 105 -21.17 5.18 2.84
C ILE A 105 -20.52 5.08 4.22
N TYR A 106 -19.39 5.75 4.44
CA TYR A 106 -18.71 5.74 5.74
C TYR A 106 -19.58 6.32 6.85
N THR A 107 -20.20 7.48 6.63
CA THR A 107 -21.09 8.12 7.63
C THR A 107 -22.23 7.19 8.06
N SER A 108 -22.83 6.50 7.11
CA SER A 108 -23.89 5.53 7.38
C SER A 108 -23.40 4.34 8.19
N TYR A 109 -22.23 3.80 7.82
CA TYR A 109 -21.56 2.72 8.54
C TYR A 109 -21.17 3.14 9.96
N ALA A 110 -20.47 4.26 10.11
CA ALA A 110 -19.99 4.79 11.39
C ALA A 110 -21.15 5.03 12.36
N ARG A 111 -22.25 5.62 11.89
CA ARG A 111 -23.46 5.83 12.68
C ARG A 111 -24.05 4.52 13.19
N SER A 112 -24.08 3.49 12.36
CA SER A 112 -24.57 2.16 12.76
C SER A 112 -23.72 1.49 13.84
N LYS A 113 -22.46 1.92 13.98
CA LYS A 113 -21.46 1.38 14.92
C LYS A 113 -21.15 2.30 16.10
N GLY A 114 -21.70 3.51 16.12
CA GLY A 114 -21.39 4.51 17.15
C GLY A 114 -19.93 5.02 17.08
N LEU A 115 -19.36 5.05 15.87
CA LEU A 115 -18.01 5.56 15.58
C LEU A 115 -18.06 7.06 15.23
N ALA A 116 -16.88 7.69 15.11
CA ALA A 116 -16.78 9.05 14.58
C ALA A 116 -17.35 9.10 13.15
N GLU A 117 -18.35 9.98 12.91
CA GLU A 117 -19.10 10.00 11.64
C GLU A 117 -18.31 10.61 10.47
N GLN A 118 -17.23 11.32 10.75
CA GLN A 118 -16.43 11.97 9.72
C GLN A 118 -15.33 11.03 9.23
N LEU A 119 -15.33 10.72 7.93
CA LEU A 119 -14.30 9.89 7.31
C LEU A 119 -12.89 10.46 7.54
N ASP A 120 -12.75 11.78 7.41
CA ASP A 120 -11.44 12.45 7.52
C ASP A 120 -10.85 12.29 8.93
N GLU A 121 -11.68 12.32 9.97
CA GLU A 121 -11.26 12.08 11.36
C GLU A 121 -10.84 10.61 11.57
N ALA A 122 -11.66 9.68 11.12
CA ALA A 122 -11.33 8.26 11.22
C ALA A 122 -10.09 7.89 10.40
N PHE A 123 -9.93 8.50 9.25
CA PHE A 123 -8.75 8.34 8.40
C PHE A 123 -7.49 8.86 9.11
N ALA A 124 -7.58 10.04 9.75
CA ALA A 124 -6.48 10.61 10.51
C ALA A 124 -6.08 9.73 11.71
N ILE A 125 -7.06 9.16 12.42
CA ILE A 125 -6.82 8.22 13.52
C ILE A 125 -6.12 6.95 13.00
N ARG A 126 -6.59 6.43 11.85
CA ARG A 126 -6.08 5.16 11.31
C ARG A 126 -4.70 5.29 10.67
N PHE A 127 -4.45 6.37 9.93
CA PHE A 127 -3.27 6.52 9.07
C PHE A 127 -2.35 7.68 9.46
N GLY A 128 -2.72 8.47 10.47
CA GLY A 128 -1.90 9.59 10.96
C GLY A 128 -1.91 10.84 10.08
N GLY A 129 -2.80 10.92 9.07
CA GLY A 129 -2.86 12.04 8.12
C GLY A 129 -4.27 12.28 7.59
N THR A 130 -4.46 13.35 6.83
CA THR A 130 -5.72 13.63 6.12
C THR A 130 -5.84 12.74 4.88
N PRO A 131 -7.08 12.35 4.48
CA PRO A 131 -7.26 11.60 3.25
C PRO A 131 -6.81 12.41 2.03
N PRO A 132 -6.44 11.76 0.91
CA PRO A 132 -6.14 12.42 -0.35
C PRO A 132 -7.32 13.24 -0.85
N GLU A 133 -7.05 14.28 -1.67
CA GLU A 133 -8.12 15.07 -2.32
C GLU A 133 -9.03 14.20 -3.19
N THR A 134 -8.45 13.20 -3.85
CA THR A 134 -9.19 12.24 -4.69
C THR A 134 -9.13 10.87 -4.04
N LEU A 135 -10.28 10.39 -3.61
CA LEU A 135 -10.47 9.00 -3.19
C LEU A 135 -10.78 8.15 -4.41
N ASN A 136 -10.58 6.82 -4.28
CA ASN A 136 -10.91 5.85 -5.32
C ASN A 136 -10.16 6.06 -6.64
N SER A 137 -8.96 6.62 -6.59
CA SER A 137 -8.06 6.65 -7.75
C SER A 137 -7.55 5.25 -8.12
N THR A 138 -7.62 4.33 -7.17
CA THR A 138 -7.33 2.90 -7.32
C THR A 138 -8.37 2.08 -6.59
N HIS A 139 -8.56 0.82 -7.01
CA HIS A 139 -9.35 -0.12 -6.25
C HIS A 139 -8.75 -1.53 -6.32
N ALA A 140 -9.02 -2.34 -5.31
CA ALA A 140 -8.60 -3.74 -5.24
C ALA A 140 -9.81 -4.63 -4.91
N LEU A 141 -9.84 -5.81 -5.52
CA LEU A 141 -10.91 -6.78 -5.40
C LEU A 141 -10.38 -8.03 -4.70
N THR A 142 -10.91 -8.35 -3.53
CA THR A 142 -10.43 -9.47 -2.72
C THR A 142 -11.55 -10.49 -2.47
N ILE A 143 -11.35 -11.69 -2.98
CA ILE A 143 -12.16 -12.84 -2.61
C ILE A 143 -11.53 -13.45 -1.37
N VAL A 144 -12.29 -13.53 -0.28
CA VAL A 144 -11.87 -14.13 0.99
C VAL A 144 -12.54 -15.48 1.11
N ALA A 145 -11.79 -16.58 1.06
CA ALA A 145 -12.35 -17.92 1.04
C ALA A 145 -11.51 -18.94 1.81
N SER A 146 -12.15 -20.02 2.27
CA SER A 146 -11.39 -21.17 2.81
C SER A 146 -10.73 -21.99 1.71
N GLU A 147 -11.36 -22.08 0.54
CA GLU A 147 -10.92 -22.83 -0.63
C GLU A 147 -11.59 -22.30 -1.89
N ILE A 148 -10.90 -22.37 -3.02
CA ILE A 148 -11.46 -22.13 -4.35
C ILE A 148 -11.27 -23.38 -5.23
N ASP A 149 -12.11 -23.52 -6.26
CA ASP A 149 -11.89 -24.58 -7.25
C ASP A 149 -10.79 -24.19 -8.25
N ALA A 150 -10.25 -25.18 -8.95
CA ALA A 150 -9.16 -24.97 -9.92
C ALA A 150 -9.55 -24.06 -11.09
N ALA A 151 -10.85 -23.94 -11.41
CA ALA A 151 -11.31 -23.04 -12.44
C ALA A 151 -11.26 -21.60 -11.96
N THR A 152 -11.68 -21.32 -10.73
CA THR A 152 -11.59 -20.02 -10.05
C THR A 152 -10.13 -19.58 -9.94
N GLU A 153 -9.25 -20.46 -9.44
CA GLU A 153 -7.80 -20.17 -9.34
C GLU A 153 -7.22 -19.74 -10.70
N ARG A 154 -7.50 -20.52 -11.75
CA ARG A 154 -7.01 -20.21 -13.09
C ARG A 154 -7.57 -18.88 -13.63
N ILE A 155 -8.86 -18.58 -13.40
CA ILE A 155 -9.48 -17.34 -13.88
C ILE A 155 -8.90 -16.13 -13.13
N VAL A 156 -8.77 -16.19 -11.80
CA VAL A 156 -8.18 -15.10 -11.02
C VAL A 156 -6.74 -14.84 -11.45
N THR A 157 -5.91 -15.89 -11.55
CA THR A 157 -4.53 -15.76 -12.02
C THR A 157 -4.45 -15.19 -13.43
N TYR A 158 -5.32 -15.63 -14.35
CA TYR A 158 -5.39 -15.12 -15.71
C TYR A 158 -5.75 -13.63 -15.76
N LEU A 159 -6.75 -13.21 -14.98
CA LEU A 159 -7.18 -11.80 -14.91
C LEU A 159 -6.10 -10.93 -14.27
N ALA A 160 -5.53 -11.35 -13.14
CA ALA A 160 -4.54 -10.57 -12.43
C ALA A 160 -3.21 -10.48 -13.19
N SER A 161 -2.63 -11.61 -13.62
CA SER A 161 -1.32 -11.65 -14.26
C SER A 161 -1.36 -11.29 -15.75
N GLY A 162 -2.44 -11.66 -16.46
CA GLY A 162 -2.54 -11.45 -17.90
C GLY A 162 -3.17 -10.10 -18.31
N PHE A 163 -4.09 -9.58 -17.48
CA PHE A 163 -4.86 -8.39 -17.78
C PHE A 163 -4.75 -7.31 -16.72
N GLN A 164 -3.96 -7.54 -15.67
CA GLN A 164 -3.74 -6.60 -14.58
C GLN A 164 -5.06 -6.15 -13.90
N VAL A 165 -6.06 -7.02 -13.89
CA VAL A 165 -7.27 -6.78 -13.10
C VAL A 165 -6.88 -6.89 -11.63
N PRO A 166 -7.22 -5.92 -10.77
CA PRO A 166 -6.79 -5.88 -9.38
C PRO A 166 -7.58 -6.88 -8.51
N VAL A 167 -7.59 -8.15 -8.90
CA VAL A 167 -8.31 -9.22 -8.21
C VAL A 167 -7.35 -10.23 -7.61
N ASN A 168 -7.57 -10.60 -6.33
CA ASN A 168 -6.79 -11.61 -5.63
C ASN A 168 -7.69 -12.45 -4.73
N VAL A 169 -7.16 -13.56 -4.24
CA VAL A 169 -7.82 -14.42 -3.25
C VAL A 169 -7.01 -14.46 -1.97
N LEU A 170 -7.66 -14.21 -0.85
CA LEU A 170 -7.11 -14.38 0.48
C LEU A 170 -7.70 -15.64 1.10
N PHE A 171 -6.87 -16.63 1.32
CA PHE A 171 -7.26 -17.89 1.95
C PHE A 171 -7.18 -17.78 3.46
N PHE A 172 -8.24 -18.25 4.14
CA PHE A 172 -8.24 -18.45 5.58
C PHE A 172 -8.28 -19.92 5.94
N ARG A 173 -7.56 -20.26 7.02
CA ARG A 173 -7.66 -21.55 7.70
C ARG A 173 -7.99 -21.30 9.17
N TYR A 174 -9.07 -21.92 9.63
CA TYR A 174 -9.51 -21.85 11.01
C TYR A 174 -9.12 -23.12 11.75
N PHE A 175 -8.57 -22.94 12.94
CA PHE A 175 -8.11 -24.05 13.79
C PHE A 175 -8.69 -23.89 15.17
N GLU A 176 -8.93 -25.02 15.83
CA GLU A 176 -9.37 -25.06 17.24
C GLU A 176 -8.51 -26.01 18.02
N ASP A 177 -8.08 -25.58 19.20
CA ASP A 177 -7.30 -26.37 20.16
C ASP A 177 -7.67 -25.98 21.57
N GLU A 178 -8.19 -26.93 22.37
CA GLU A 178 -8.53 -26.76 23.78
C GLU A 178 -9.32 -25.47 24.09
N GLY A 179 -10.33 -25.16 23.28
CA GLY A 179 -11.20 -23.98 23.46
C GLY A 179 -10.59 -22.67 22.97
N ARG A 180 -9.40 -22.71 22.36
CA ARG A 180 -8.79 -21.57 21.68
C ARG A 180 -8.97 -21.69 20.19
N SER A 181 -9.18 -20.56 19.53
CA SER A 181 -9.32 -20.48 18.08
C SER A 181 -8.17 -19.70 17.47
N TYR A 182 -7.71 -20.18 16.32
CA TYR A 182 -6.61 -19.55 15.56
C TYR A 182 -7.03 -19.37 14.12
N LEU A 183 -6.56 -18.28 13.51
CA LEU A 183 -6.79 -17.96 12.10
C LEU A 183 -5.43 -17.81 11.43
N ALA A 184 -5.19 -18.59 10.38
CA ALA A 184 -4.04 -18.41 9.50
C ALA A 184 -4.51 -17.92 8.14
N ARG A 185 -3.70 -17.11 7.46
CA ARG A 185 -4.01 -16.56 6.14
C ARG A 185 -2.85 -16.69 5.16
N THR A 186 -3.19 -16.71 3.88
CA THR A 186 -2.23 -16.57 2.78
C THR A 186 -2.90 -16.02 1.53
N TRP A 187 -2.14 -15.34 0.70
CA TRP A 187 -2.61 -14.87 -0.60
C TRP A 187 -2.44 -15.93 -1.68
N LEU A 188 -3.31 -15.93 -2.70
CA LEU A 188 -3.13 -16.73 -3.91
C LEU A 188 -1.97 -16.20 -4.75
N ILE A 189 -1.86 -14.88 -4.83
CA ILE A 189 -0.83 -14.16 -5.58
C ILE A 189 -0.18 -13.19 -4.60
N ASP A 190 1.12 -13.29 -4.38
CA ASP A 190 1.84 -12.53 -3.33
C ASP A 190 1.90 -11.02 -3.61
N ASP A 191 1.83 -10.58 -4.88
CA ASP A 191 1.91 -9.17 -5.27
C ASP A 191 0.85 -8.83 -6.33
N VAL A 192 -0.41 -8.59 -5.91
CA VAL A 192 -1.37 -7.89 -6.77
C VAL A 192 -1.39 -6.41 -6.39
N GLU A 193 -0.66 -5.60 -7.15
CA GLU A 193 -0.72 -4.15 -7.01
C GLU A 193 -2.13 -3.65 -7.44
N PRO A 194 -2.76 -2.72 -6.68
CA PRO A 194 -3.98 -2.05 -7.13
C PRO A 194 -3.72 -1.31 -8.47
N VAL A 195 -4.64 -1.43 -9.41
CA VAL A 195 -4.53 -0.69 -10.68
C VAL A 195 -4.98 0.75 -10.48
N ALA A 196 -4.08 1.70 -10.72
CA ALA A 196 -4.40 3.13 -10.69
C ALA A 196 -5.26 3.51 -11.90
N GLU A 197 -6.36 4.23 -11.68
CA GLU A 197 -7.12 4.85 -12.76
C GLU A 197 -6.41 6.09 -13.30
N SER A 198 -6.29 6.14 -14.63
CA SER A 198 -5.93 7.38 -15.31
C SER A 198 -7.18 8.28 -15.38
N THR A 199 -7.20 9.38 -14.63
CA THR A 199 -8.17 10.45 -14.78
C THR A 199 -8.00 11.13 -16.14
N GLY A 200 -8.70 10.63 -17.14
CA GLY A 200 -8.69 11.24 -18.47
C GLY A 200 -9.60 10.48 -19.41
N ALA A 201 -10.69 11.12 -19.85
CA ALA A 201 -11.70 10.56 -20.73
C ALA A 201 -11.11 9.94 -22.01
N LYS A 202 -11.65 8.77 -22.36
CA LYS A 202 -11.56 8.02 -23.61
C LYS A 202 -10.33 7.11 -23.81
N GLY A 203 -10.59 5.84 -23.65
CA GLY A 203 -9.74 4.75 -24.14
C GLY A 203 -9.21 3.90 -22.99
N ARG A 204 -9.55 2.61 -22.99
CA ARG A 204 -8.91 1.57 -22.19
C ARG A 204 -7.39 1.63 -22.41
N GLY A 205 -6.69 2.45 -21.60
CA GLY A 205 -5.24 2.53 -21.61
C GLY A 205 -4.68 1.30 -20.88
N LYS A 206 -3.85 0.52 -21.57
CA LYS A 206 -2.95 -0.42 -20.90
C LYS A 206 -2.16 0.36 -19.86
N GLN A 207 -2.08 -0.16 -18.63
CA GLN A 207 -1.14 0.36 -17.64
C GLN A 207 0.25 0.40 -18.30
N GLU A 208 0.93 1.52 -18.23
CA GLU A 208 2.25 1.67 -18.83
C GLU A 208 3.22 0.68 -18.17
N PRO A 209 3.98 -0.11 -18.94
CA PRO A 209 4.90 -1.07 -18.37
C PRO A 209 5.96 -0.33 -17.56
N TRP A 210 6.27 -0.84 -16.36
CA TRP A 210 7.40 -0.33 -15.60
C TRP A 210 8.71 -0.59 -16.36
N ASN A 211 9.56 0.42 -16.42
CA ASN A 211 10.82 0.34 -17.15
C ASN A 211 11.95 -0.41 -16.41
N GLY A 212 11.66 -0.96 -15.22
CA GLY A 212 12.60 -1.76 -14.43
C GLY A 212 13.49 -0.95 -13.47
N ILE A 213 13.52 0.38 -13.55
CA ILE A 213 14.46 1.20 -12.78
C ILE A 213 13.83 2.39 -12.06
N ASP A 214 12.69 2.94 -12.52
CA ASP A 214 12.12 4.17 -11.97
C ASP A 214 11.20 3.91 -10.79
N TRP A 215 11.48 4.59 -9.69
CA TRP A 215 10.73 4.50 -8.44
C TRP A 215 10.23 5.86 -8.02
N PHE A 216 9.01 5.91 -7.53
CA PHE A 216 8.46 7.04 -6.81
C PHE A 216 8.89 6.96 -5.34
N VAL A 217 9.27 8.09 -4.74
CA VAL A 217 9.50 8.20 -3.31
C VAL A 217 8.73 9.39 -2.77
N SER A 218 7.90 9.16 -1.76
CA SER A 218 7.22 10.19 -0.99
C SER A 218 8.07 10.56 0.22
N PHE A 219 8.60 11.79 0.24
CA PHE A 219 9.41 12.31 1.33
C PHE A 219 8.57 13.26 2.20
N GLY A 220 8.22 12.82 3.41
CA GLY A 220 7.51 13.65 4.36
C GLY A 220 8.43 14.71 4.96
N ASP A 221 8.28 15.95 4.53
CA ASP A 221 9.06 17.08 5.05
C ASP A 221 8.22 17.83 6.09
N GLU A 222 8.53 17.61 7.37
CA GLU A 222 7.73 18.12 8.51
C GLU A 222 8.62 18.85 9.53
N PRO A 223 8.15 19.98 10.09
CA PRO A 223 8.89 20.67 11.15
C PRO A 223 9.14 19.75 12.37
N GLY A 224 10.41 19.58 12.75
CA GLY A 224 10.81 18.74 13.87
C GLY A 224 10.86 17.23 13.59
N GLY A 225 10.52 16.82 12.39
CA GLY A 225 10.62 15.43 11.90
C GLY A 225 11.73 15.29 10.85
N ARG A 226 11.35 14.80 9.66
CA ARG A 226 12.23 14.73 8.48
C ARG A 226 12.43 16.12 7.88
N ASN A 227 13.62 16.36 7.34
CA ASN A 227 13.94 17.62 6.70
C ASN A 227 14.54 17.39 5.31
N TRP A 228 13.92 17.99 4.28
CA TRP A 228 14.37 17.85 2.91
C TRP A 228 15.75 18.48 2.68
N GLY A 229 16.10 19.56 3.38
CA GLY A 229 17.42 20.19 3.30
C GLY A 229 18.56 19.25 3.71
N ASP A 230 18.33 18.41 4.73
CA ASP A 230 19.28 17.37 5.13
C ASP A 230 19.41 16.30 4.05
N ALA A 231 18.27 15.80 3.54
CA ALA A 231 18.23 14.79 2.48
C ALA A 231 18.90 15.27 1.18
N LEU A 232 18.68 16.54 0.83
CA LEU A 232 19.34 17.20 -0.30
C LEU A 232 20.86 17.31 -0.09
N THR A 233 21.27 17.68 1.12
CA THR A 233 22.69 17.94 1.43
C THR A 233 23.50 16.66 1.55
N TYR A 234 22.95 15.66 2.22
CA TYR A 234 23.68 14.43 2.57
C TYR A 234 23.38 13.24 1.67
N GLY A 235 22.46 13.37 0.71
CA GLY A 235 22.18 12.35 -0.29
C GLY A 235 21.44 11.13 0.26
N PHE A 236 20.18 11.29 0.68
CA PHE A 236 19.36 10.17 1.13
C PHE A 236 17.86 10.43 0.95
N VAL A 237 17.08 9.38 1.03
CA VAL A 237 15.63 9.44 1.28
C VAL A 237 15.31 8.66 2.55
N SER A 238 14.19 9.00 3.22
CA SER A 238 13.85 8.35 4.48
C SER A 238 12.35 8.15 4.66
N ALA A 239 12.00 7.15 5.48
CA ALA A 239 10.66 6.90 5.96
C ALA A 239 10.70 6.13 7.30
N GLY A 240 9.76 6.43 8.19
CA GLY A 240 9.64 5.81 9.49
C GLY A 240 8.37 6.22 10.21
N GLY A 241 8.30 5.96 11.53
CA GLY A 241 7.09 6.17 12.32
C GLY A 241 6.15 4.98 12.30
N GLY A 242 6.61 3.81 11.80
CA GLY A 242 5.90 2.54 11.73
C GLY A 242 6.40 1.68 10.59
N GLU A 243 6.28 0.36 10.76
CA GLU A 243 6.74 -0.61 9.75
C GLU A 243 6.05 -0.42 8.39
N TRP A 244 4.80 0.00 8.40
CA TRP A 244 4.05 0.34 7.19
C TRP A 244 4.78 1.37 6.32
N PHE A 245 5.25 2.46 6.92
CA PHE A 245 5.91 3.53 6.18
C PHE A 245 7.32 3.14 5.75
N SER A 246 8.06 2.39 6.57
CA SER A 246 9.44 2.00 6.26
C SER A 246 9.52 0.81 5.31
N ARG A 247 8.54 -0.11 5.31
CA ARG A 247 8.59 -1.37 4.55
C ARG A 247 8.81 -1.15 3.06
N THR A 248 8.04 -0.27 2.43
CA THR A 248 8.14 -0.02 0.99
C THR A 248 9.46 0.68 0.63
N LEU A 249 9.92 1.60 1.46
CA LEU A 249 11.22 2.26 1.28
C LEU A 249 12.38 1.24 1.34
N ARG A 250 12.31 0.28 2.26
CA ARG A 250 13.33 -0.77 2.46
C ARG A 250 13.45 -1.74 1.28
N THR A 251 12.47 -1.79 0.38
CA THR A 251 12.50 -2.64 -0.81
C THR A 251 13.16 -1.97 -2.02
N LEU A 252 13.57 -0.72 -1.90
CA LEU A 252 14.23 -0.01 -2.98
C LEU A 252 15.56 -0.69 -3.36
N PRO A 253 15.75 -1.07 -4.63
CA PRO A 253 16.95 -1.81 -5.06
C PRO A 253 18.13 -0.87 -5.30
N LEU A 254 19.35 -1.36 -5.05
CA LEU A 254 20.57 -0.70 -5.45
C LEU A 254 20.58 -0.43 -6.97
N GLY A 255 20.93 0.79 -7.38
CA GLY A 255 20.90 1.23 -8.76
C GLY A 255 19.51 1.67 -9.25
N GLY A 256 18.46 1.54 -8.45
CA GLY A 256 17.15 2.08 -8.76
C GLY A 256 17.16 3.61 -8.84
N ARG A 257 16.47 4.19 -9.83
CA ARG A 257 16.35 5.64 -9.99
C ARG A 257 15.10 6.14 -9.26
N VAL A 258 15.28 7.05 -8.31
CA VAL A 258 14.20 7.59 -7.49
C VAL A 258 13.76 8.98 -7.96
N PHE A 259 12.47 9.17 -8.08
CA PHE A 259 11.79 10.44 -8.29
C PHE A 259 11.15 10.86 -6.98
N THR A 260 11.77 11.81 -6.29
CA THR A 260 11.36 12.20 -4.92
C THR A 260 10.34 13.31 -4.96
N HIS A 261 9.23 13.08 -4.29
CA HIS A 261 8.08 13.97 -4.18
C HIS A 261 7.82 14.34 -2.72
N ILE A 262 7.62 15.61 -2.45
CA ILE A 262 7.12 16.09 -1.15
C ILE A 262 5.61 16.27 -1.24
N PRO A 263 4.80 15.62 -0.39
CA PRO A 263 3.35 15.75 -0.38
C PRO A 263 2.89 17.20 -0.36
N LYS A 264 1.89 17.54 -1.21
CA LYS A 264 1.33 18.89 -1.37
C LYS A 264 2.31 19.96 -1.90
N VAL A 265 3.53 19.58 -2.26
CA VAL A 265 4.57 20.52 -2.74
C VAL A 265 4.98 20.17 -4.17
N GLY A 266 5.35 18.92 -4.45
CA GLY A 266 5.74 18.48 -5.79
C GLY A 266 7.05 17.71 -5.81
N TYR A 267 7.58 17.45 -7.01
CA TYR A 267 8.83 16.76 -7.23
C TYR A 267 10.02 17.67 -6.96
N VAL A 268 10.95 17.17 -6.16
CA VAL A 268 12.10 17.95 -5.66
C VAL A 268 13.44 17.38 -6.08
N GLY A 269 13.49 16.15 -6.59
CA GLY A 269 14.75 15.57 -7.04
C GLY A 269 14.60 14.22 -7.74
N VAL A 270 15.63 13.90 -8.51
CA VAL A 270 15.86 12.59 -9.12
C VAL A 270 17.29 12.17 -8.80
N GLY A 271 17.45 10.91 -8.42
CA GLY A 271 18.75 10.36 -8.06
C GLY A 271 18.78 8.86 -8.13
N THR A 272 19.97 8.28 -7.94
CA THR A 272 20.19 6.84 -7.99
C THR A 272 20.50 6.29 -6.61
N ILE A 273 19.86 5.19 -6.22
CA ILE A 273 20.10 4.49 -4.97
C ILE A 273 21.51 3.89 -5.00
N ASN A 274 22.34 4.25 -4.04
CA ASN A 274 23.74 3.84 -3.95
C ASN A 274 24.07 3.02 -2.69
N GLY A 275 23.08 2.66 -1.88
CA GLY A 275 23.26 1.84 -0.69
C GLY A 275 21.95 1.17 -0.24
N GLU A 276 22.08 0.18 0.64
CA GLU A 276 20.95 -0.52 1.25
C GLU A 276 20.26 0.35 2.31
N ALA A 277 18.99 0.03 2.60
CA ALA A 277 18.24 0.67 3.66
C ALA A 277 18.85 0.36 5.04
N GLN A 278 19.05 1.38 5.87
CA GLN A 278 19.62 1.28 7.20
C GLN A 278 18.77 2.05 8.21
N PRO A 279 18.62 1.57 9.46
CA PRO A 279 18.03 2.38 10.52
C PRO A 279 18.82 3.68 10.71
N PHE A 280 18.15 4.78 11.01
CA PHE A 280 18.80 6.10 11.17
C PHE A 280 19.99 6.08 12.16
N GLU A 281 19.83 5.37 13.27
CA GLU A 281 20.85 5.28 14.33
C GLU A 281 22.16 4.65 13.82
N ASP A 282 22.06 3.75 12.83
CA ASP A 282 23.18 2.99 12.29
C ASP A 282 23.59 3.47 10.89
N ALA A 283 22.82 4.39 10.28
CA ALA A 283 23.01 4.80 8.91
C ALA A 283 24.38 5.45 8.69
N VAL A 284 25.15 4.85 7.78
CA VAL A 284 26.46 5.36 7.35
C VAL A 284 26.35 5.82 5.89
N LEU A 285 26.68 7.08 5.66
CA LEU A 285 26.71 7.68 4.32
C LEU A 285 28.15 7.97 3.89
N SER A 286 28.43 7.84 2.60
CA SER A 286 29.68 8.24 1.99
C SER A 286 29.55 9.66 1.45
N ILE A 287 30.18 10.63 2.12
CA ILE A 287 30.12 12.06 1.78
C ILE A 287 31.56 12.53 1.56
N ASP A 288 31.83 13.12 0.40
CA ASP A 288 33.19 13.57 0.00
C ASP A 288 34.27 12.47 0.08
N GLY A 289 33.87 11.21 -0.09
CA GLY A 289 34.74 10.04 -0.04
C GLY A 289 35.02 9.50 1.37
N GLU A 290 34.46 10.12 2.40
CA GLU A 290 34.56 9.65 3.79
C GLU A 290 33.21 9.00 4.22
N SER A 291 33.31 7.83 4.85
CA SER A 291 32.15 7.16 5.45
C SER A 291 31.93 7.64 6.87
N ARG A 292 30.79 8.27 7.14
CA ARG A 292 30.42 8.80 8.46
C ARG A 292 28.97 8.44 8.79
N ARG A 293 28.69 8.34 10.08
CA ARG A 293 27.30 8.11 10.56
C ARG A 293 26.47 9.37 10.29
N LEU A 294 25.26 9.18 9.76
CA LEU A 294 24.34 10.30 9.48
C LEU A 294 24.02 11.09 10.74
N ALA A 295 23.86 10.41 11.88
CA ALA A 295 23.57 11.04 13.17
C ALA A 295 24.69 11.98 13.69
N ASP A 296 25.90 11.91 13.13
CA ASP A 296 27.04 12.75 13.52
C ASP A 296 27.10 14.08 12.72
N PHE A 297 26.17 14.28 11.78
CA PHE A 297 26.08 15.53 11.03
C PHE A 297 25.13 16.53 11.71
N PRO A 298 25.30 17.85 11.44
CA PRO A 298 24.40 18.88 11.96
C PRO A 298 23.07 18.89 11.22
N LEU A 299 22.22 17.91 11.55
CA LEU A 299 20.90 17.75 10.93
C LEU A 299 19.91 18.79 11.46
N GLN A 300 18.99 19.22 10.59
CA GLN A 300 17.85 20.08 10.95
C GLN A 300 16.64 19.23 11.39
N GLY A 301 16.50 18.02 10.86
CA GLY A 301 15.50 17.05 11.27
C GLY A 301 15.92 16.22 12.48
N THR A 302 14.97 15.67 13.21
CA THR A 302 15.27 14.80 14.37
C THR A 302 15.36 13.31 13.98
N TYR A 303 14.66 12.88 12.94
CA TYR A 303 14.62 11.49 12.45
C TYR A 303 14.33 10.45 13.56
N ARG A 304 13.65 10.88 14.61
CA ARG A 304 13.28 10.05 15.76
C ARG A 304 11.78 10.13 16.00
N HIS A 305 11.20 8.99 16.25
CA HIS A 305 9.78 8.85 16.57
C HIS A 305 9.63 8.56 18.06
N SER A 306 8.63 9.14 18.73
CA SER A 306 8.36 8.88 20.13
C SER A 306 7.81 7.45 20.31
N GLU A 307 8.28 6.75 21.34
CA GLU A 307 7.82 5.40 21.68
C GLU A 307 6.31 5.32 22.01
N GLU A 308 5.68 6.46 22.37
CA GLU A 308 4.25 6.55 22.68
C GLU A 308 3.33 6.33 21.45
N THR A 309 3.84 6.44 20.24
CA THR A 309 3.10 6.16 19.00
C THR A 309 3.12 4.67 18.62
N SER A 310 3.83 3.81 19.35
CA SER A 310 4.21 2.46 18.90
C SER A 310 3.31 1.32 19.39
N THR A 311 2.10 1.57 19.88
CA THR A 311 1.34 0.52 20.57
C THR A 311 0.86 -0.65 19.70
N ASP A 312 0.92 -0.58 18.35
CA ASP A 312 0.51 -1.73 17.50
C ASP A 312 1.12 -1.78 16.07
N GLN A 313 2.11 -0.95 15.71
CA GLN A 313 2.52 -0.78 14.30
C GLN A 313 3.93 -1.31 13.94
N GLY A 314 4.50 -2.25 14.68
CA GLY A 314 5.80 -2.84 14.36
C GLY A 314 6.99 -1.90 14.62
N ASP A 315 8.01 -1.91 13.75
CA ASP A 315 9.25 -1.15 13.90
C ASP A 315 9.03 0.38 13.72
N PRO A 316 9.13 1.21 14.78
CA PRO A 316 8.87 2.65 14.70
C PRO A 316 10.08 3.44 14.16
N ARG A 317 11.23 2.80 13.94
CA ARG A 317 12.47 3.49 13.56
C ARG A 317 12.34 4.19 12.21
N GLU A 318 13.09 5.28 12.07
CA GLU A 318 13.32 5.90 10.78
C GLU A 318 14.36 5.09 10.00
N TRP A 319 14.08 4.83 8.73
CA TRP A 319 14.96 4.12 7.81
C TRP A 319 15.48 5.08 6.74
N ILE A 320 16.76 4.97 6.46
CA ILE A 320 17.52 5.81 5.53
C ILE A 320 17.94 4.96 4.35
N VAL A 321 17.71 5.44 3.14
CA VAL A 321 18.24 4.86 1.90
C VAL A 321 19.17 5.88 1.25
N PRO A 322 20.46 5.56 1.09
CA PRO A 322 21.43 6.45 0.48
C PRO A 322 21.14 6.66 -1.02
N VAL A 323 21.23 7.92 -1.46
CA VAL A 323 20.96 8.33 -2.85
C VAL A 323 22.02 9.27 -3.35
N THR A 324 22.51 9.03 -4.55
CA THR A 324 23.30 10.02 -5.31
C THR A 324 22.35 10.85 -6.15
N TRP A 325 22.21 12.14 -5.83
CA TRP A 325 21.34 13.04 -6.59
C TRP A 325 21.93 13.34 -7.96
N GLU A 326 21.19 13.06 -9.01
CA GLU A 326 21.50 13.53 -10.38
C GLU A 326 21.09 15.00 -10.51
N ARG A 327 19.90 15.32 -10.03
CA ARG A 327 19.38 16.67 -9.87
C ARG A 327 18.43 16.72 -8.69
N ALA A 328 18.62 17.68 -7.82
CA ALA A 328 17.68 17.96 -6.73
C ALA A 328 17.65 19.47 -6.45
N VAL A 329 16.52 19.96 -5.97
CA VAL A 329 16.26 21.37 -5.71
C VAL A 329 15.71 21.58 -4.31
N PRO A 330 15.89 22.77 -3.72
CA PRO A 330 15.20 23.13 -2.49
C PRO A 330 13.68 23.04 -2.65
N ARG A 331 12.97 22.83 -1.54
CA ARG A 331 11.52 22.65 -1.47
C ARG A 331 10.73 23.73 -2.26
N GLU A 332 11.17 24.97 -2.18
CA GLU A 332 10.51 26.14 -2.80
C GLU A 332 10.60 26.10 -4.34
N LYS A 333 11.47 25.27 -4.88
CA LYS A 333 11.65 25.07 -6.33
C LYS A 333 11.07 23.75 -6.84
N ALA A 334 10.22 23.11 -6.03
CA ALA A 334 9.56 21.88 -6.41
C ALA A 334 8.74 22.04 -7.69
N LEU A 335 8.75 21.00 -8.52
CA LEU A 335 7.94 20.95 -9.73
C LEU A 335 6.58 20.32 -9.43
N TRP A 336 5.51 21.07 -9.68
CA TRP A 336 4.14 20.56 -9.64
C TRP A 336 3.41 20.81 -10.95
N ARG A 337 2.67 19.82 -11.42
CA ARG A 337 1.71 19.95 -12.55
C ARG A 337 0.50 19.05 -12.32
N THR A 338 -0.66 19.51 -12.80
CA THR A 338 -1.87 18.67 -12.82
C THR A 338 -1.62 17.41 -13.65
N GLY A 339 -2.00 16.25 -13.11
CA GLY A 339 -1.79 14.94 -13.73
C GLY A 339 -0.46 14.27 -13.37
N PHE A 340 0.34 14.87 -12.50
CA PHE A 340 1.49 14.17 -11.93
C PHE A 340 1.05 13.04 -11.01
N PHE A 341 1.78 11.93 -11.10
CA PHE A 341 1.63 10.83 -10.16
C PHE A 341 2.05 11.30 -8.76
N ALA A 342 1.23 11.01 -7.78
CA ALA A 342 1.54 11.19 -6.36
C ALA A 342 0.92 10.01 -5.59
N ASN A 343 1.69 9.45 -4.67
CA ASN A 343 1.29 8.32 -3.84
C ASN A 343 1.75 8.57 -2.40
N GLN A 344 1.00 8.07 -1.44
CA GLN A 344 1.36 8.20 -0.01
C GLN A 344 2.31 7.10 0.46
N ASN A 345 2.44 6.00 -0.29
CA ASN A 345 3.48 5.01 -0.01
C ASN A 345 4.84 5.69 -0.03
N SER A 346 5.68 5.35 0.93
CA SER A 346 7.02 5.91 1.00
C SER A 346 7.85 5.58 -0.23
N ALA A 347 7.61 4.44 -0.88
CA ALA A 347 8.16 4.11 -2.19
C ALA A 347 7.25 3.16 -2.97
N CYS A 348 7.21 3.33 -4.31
CA CYS A 348 6.57 2.39 -5.23
C CYS A 348 7.17 2.51 -6.64
N LYS A 349 6.90 1.52 -7.51
CA LYS A 349 7.31 1.55 -8.92
C LYS A 349 6.65 2.72 -9.64
N LEU A 350 7.43 3.62 -10.21
CA LEU A 350 6.91 4.75 -10.99
C LEU A 350 6.70 4.31 -12.44
N ARG A 351 5.43 4.26 -12.86
CA ARG A 351 5.02 3.83 -14.20
C ARG A 351 4.47 4.96 -15.06
N ALA A 352 4.03 6.05 -14.43
CA ALA A 352 3.39 7.19 -15.07
C ALA A 352 4.36 7.92 -16.00
N ARG A 353 4.39 7.55 -17.29
CA ARG A 353 5.30 8.13 -18.31
C ARG A 353 5.19 9.65 -18.36
N PHE A 354 3.98 10.18 -18.33
CA PHE A 354 3.79 11.63 -18.28
C PHE A 354 4.60 12.28 -17.14
N THR A 355 4.57 11.70 -15.95
CA THR A 355 5.32 12.22 -14.79
C THR A 355 6.82 12.04 -14.99
N ILE A 356 7.26 10.84 -15.42
CA ILE A 356 8.67 10.56 -15.68
C ILE A 356 9.22 11.54 -16.70
N ASP A 357 8.56 11.71 -17.84
CA ASP A 357 9.02 12.53 -18.97
C ASP A 357 9.06 14.03 -18.59
N GLU A 358 8.03 14.52 -17.90
CA GLU A 358 7.96 15.94 -17.50
C GLU A 358 8.96 16.28 -16.39
N VAL A 359 9.12 15.40 -15.39
CA VAL A 359 10.09 15.60 -14.30
C VAL A 359 11.51 15.47 -14.85
N SER A 360 11.79 14.46 -15.68
CA SER A 360 13.10 14.29 -16.33
C SER A 360 13.47 15.48 -17.21
N ARG A 361 12.53 15.97 -18.01
CA ARG A 361 12.73 17.15 -18.87
C ARG A 361 13.02 18.40 -18.03
N HIS A 362 12.25 18.62 -16.94
CA HIS A 362 12.45 19.79 -16.08
C HIS A 362 13.82 19.78 -15.39
N PHE A 363 14.26 18.62 -14.92
CA PHE A 363 15.55 18.47 -14.25
C PHE A 363 16.71 18.24 -15.23
N GLY A 364 16.46 18.12 -16.53
CA GLY A 364 17.49 17.90 -17.55
C GLY A 364 18.19 16.54 -17.44
N ILE A 365 17.41 15.51 -17.10
CA ILE A 365 17.88 14.12 -16.93
C ILE A 365 17.66 13.36 -18.22
N ALA A 366 18.66 12.61 -18.67
CA ALA A 366 18.58 11.78 -19.86
C ALA A 366 17.57 10.62 -19.65
N ASP A 367 16.81 10.29 -20.72
CA ASP A 367 15.86 9.19 -20.69
C ASP A 367 16.62 7.86 -20.70
N ALA A 368 16.51 7.09 -19.61
CA ALA A 368 17.21 5.79 -19.47
C ALA A 368 16.74 4.73 -20.50
N GLY A 369 15.71 5.01 -21.30
CA GLY A 369 15.22 4.15 -22.36
C GLY A 369 15.99 4.23 -23.67
N GLN A 370 16.90 5.19 -23.85
CA GLN A 370 17.68 5.35 -25.11
C GLN A 370 19.09 4.74 -25.08
N GLU A 371 19.65 4.47 -23.90
CA GLU A 371 21.00 3.87 -23.81
C GLU A 371 21.05 2.34 -23.95
N ALA A 372 19.92 1.64 -23.88
CA ALA A 372 19.86 0.18 -24.06
C ALA A 372 19.69 -0.26 -25.55
N ALA A 373 19.71 0.67 -26.49
CA ALA A 373 19.51 0.42 -27.93
C ALA A 373 20.70 0.84 -28.82
N LEU A 374 21.92 0.99 -28.26
CA LEU A 374 23.15 1.21 -29.02
C LEU A 374 24.15 0.06 -28.82
#